data_b4f659af3b6215d5b666fc2badee8794
#
_entry.id   b4f659af3b6215d5b666fc2badee8794
#
_cell.length_a   1.000
_cell.length_b   1.000
_cell.length_c   1.000
_cell.angle_alpha   90.00
_cell.angle_beta   90.00
_cell.angle_gamma   90.00
#
_symmetry.space_group_name_H-M   'P 1'
#
loop_
_entity.id
_entity.type
_entity.pdbx_description
1 polymer ?
#
loop_
_entity_poly.entity_id
_entity_poly.type
_entity_poly.pdbx_seq_one_letter_code
_entity_poly.pdbx_strand_id
1 'polypeptide(L)'
;MGYTVGPAKPNHLREVHAIAVPTFGNTTLVPRLEVLVTGTVIKQFQQDGTYRIASEDQADAILKAEIVSVGRSPARSARGNVLSTTEFNLTMVVNYKLLGRDGKPIGSPGAVSGNTSFFVGNTRQVLASGESSDVSTDERQAMPLAAEELSRHLVSQLSEGW
;
A
#
# COMPACT_ATOMS: atom_id res chain seq x y z
N MET A 1 -16.44 23.04 -29.07
CA MET A 1 -16.71 21.92 -28.14
C MET A 1 -15.44 21.61 -27.38
N GLY A 2 -15.33 22.13 -26.16
CA GLY A 2 -14.18 21.85 -25.33
C GLY A 2 -14.37 20.56 -24.57
N TYR A 3 -13.49 19.59 -24.82
CA TYR A 3 -13.38 18.44 -23.94
C TYR A 3 -12.65 18.88 -22.67
N THR A 4 -13.39 19.10 -21.60
CA THR A 4 -12.77 19.23 -20.29
C THR A 4 -12.35 17.83 -19.85
N VAL A 5 -11.09 17.53 -19.99
CA VAL A 5 -10.49 16.36 -19.33
C VAL A 5 -10.38 16.72 -17.85
N GLY A 6 -11.51 16.67 -17.16
CA GLY A 6 -11.51 16.69 -15.71
C GLY A 6 -11.15 15.30 -15.18
N PRO A 7 -10.65 15.19 -13.94
CA PRO A 7 -10.41 13.90 -13.33
C PRO A 7 -11.70 13.09 -13.36
N ALA A 8 -11.62 11.88 -13.94
CA ALA A 8 -12.77 11.01 -14.10
C ALA A 8 -13.10 10.31 -12.77
N LYS A 9 -13.54 11.08 -11.78
CA LYS A 9 -13.98 10.52 -10.50
C LYS A 9 -15.13 9.54 -10.69
N PRO A 10 -15.15 8.43 -9.94
CA PRO A 10 -16.35 7.59 -9.86
C PRO A 10 -17.58 8.42 -9.48
N ASN A 11 -18.75 8.09 -10.04
CA ASN A 11 -19.96 8.88 -9.84
C ASN A 11 -20.33 9.12 -8.38
N HIS A 12 -20.11 8.13 -7.51
CA HIS A 12 -20.39 8.22 -6.08
C HIS A 12 -19.40 9.11 -5.31
N LEU A 13 -18.30 9.50 -5.93
CA LEU A 13 -17.26 10.35 -5.32
C LEU A 13 -17.19 11.75 -5.91
N ARG A 14 -18.10 12.14 -6.80
CA ARG A 14 -18.08 13.45 -7.47
C ARG A 14 -18.15 14.63 -6.51
N GLU A 15 -18.85 14.48 -5.40
CA GLU A 15 -19.02 15.52 -4.40
C GLU A 15 -17.96 15.50 -3.30
N VAL A 16 -17.08 14.49 -3.32
CA VAL A 16 -15.99 14.39 -2.36
C VAL A 16 -14.80 15.19 -2.86
N HIS A 17 -14.42 16.22 -2.12
CA HIS A 17 -13.27 17.07 -2.43
C HIS A 17 -12.14 16.92 -1.41
N ALA A 18 -12.49 16.66 -0.17
CA ALA A 18 -11.56 16.45 0.92
C ALA A 18 -11.74 15.06 1.53
N ILE A 19 -10.63 14.39 1.77
CA ILE A 19 -10.61 13.05 2.34
C ILE A 19 -9.73 13.03 3.60
N ALA A 20 -10.19 12.36 4.63
CA ALA A 20 -9.39 12.07 5.81
C ALA A 20 -8.83 10.66 5.70
N VAL A 21 -7.57 10.50 6.06
CA VAL A 21 -6.87 9.22 6.06
C VAL A 21 -6.31 8.98 7.46
N PRO A 22 -7.15 8.50 8.38
CA PRO A 22 -6.66 8.09 9.71
C PRO A 22 -5.73 6.89 9.58
N THR A 23 -4.90 6.69 10.60
CA THR A 23 -3.95 5.58 10.62
C THR A 23 -4.65 4.25 10.34
N PHE A 24 -4.09 3.50 9.40
CA PHE A 24 -4.62 2.18 9.02
C PHE A 24 -4.51 1.20 10.19
N GLY A 25 -5.45 0.27 10.28
CA GLY A 25 -5.31 -0.89 11.14
C GLY A 25 -4.22 -1.82 10.60
N ASN A 26 -3.59 -2.58 11.48
CA ASN A 26 -2.55 -3.53 11.13
C ASN A 26 -2.79 -4.85 11.88
N THR A 27 -3.27 -5.85 11.16
CA THR A 27 -3.47 -7.20 11.71
C THR A 27 -2.28 -8.13 11.43
N THR A 28 -1.24 -7.62 10.78
CA THR A 28 -0.04 -8.38 10.49
C THR A 28 0.91 -8.41 11.68
N LEU A 29 1.91 -9.26 11.62
CA LEU A 29 2.96 -9.34 12.64
C LEU A 29 4.10 -8.34 12.43
N VAL A 30 4.01 -7.50 11.40
CA VAL A 30 5.03 -6.49 11.09
C VAL A 30 4.75 -5.23 11.89
N PRO A 31 5.58 -4.90 12.89
CA PRO A 31 5.35 -3.71 13.71
C PRO A 31 5.53 -2.43 12.90
N ARG A 32 4.71 -1.42 13.19
CA ARG A 32 4.73 -0.08 12.57
C ARG A 32 4.45 -0.03 11.07
N LEU A 33 3.96 -1.12 10.51
CA LEU A 33 3.58 -1.14 9.09
C LEU A 33 2.47 -0.14 8.79
N GLU A 34 1.53 0.04 9.74
CA GLU A 34 0.46 1.04 9.63
C GLU A 34 0.98 2.46 9.45
N VAL A 35 2.07 2.81 10.11
CA VAL A 35 2.68 4.15 9.98
C VAL A 35 3.26 4.34 8.58
N LEU A 36 3.99 3.35 8.09
CA LEU A 36 4.58 3.37 6.75
C LEU A 36 3.50 3.48 5.67
N VAL A 37 2.51 2.60 5.71
CA VAL A 37 1.48 2.52 4.66
C VAL A 37 0.59 3.75 4.69
N THR A 38 0.13 4.19 5.86
CA THR A 38 -0.70 5.39 5.99
C THR A 38 0.02 6.63 5.46
N GLY A 39 1.28 6.81 5.83
CA GLY A 39 2.08 7.94 5.35
C GLY A 39 2.30 7.90 3.84
N THR A 40 2.53 6.73 3.28
CA THR A 40 2.70 6.55 1.84
C THR A 40 1.42 6.84 1.06
N VAL A 41 0.27 6.39 1.57
CA VAL A 41 -1.05 6.67 0.98
C VAL A 41 -1.37 8.17 1.00
N ILE A 42 -1.14 8.83 2.13
CA ILE A 42 -1.36 10.29 2.24
C ILE A 42 -0.51 11.03 1.22
N LYS A 43 0.76 10.68 1.10
CA LYS A 43 1.68 11.27 0.13
C LYS A 43 1.21 11.07 -1.30
N GLN A 44 0.70 9.88 -1.61
CA GLN A 44 0.17 9.57 -2.94
C GLN A 44 -1.07 10.40 -3.27
N PHE A 45 -1.99 10.59 -2.31
CA PHE A 45 -3.13 11.50 -2.49
C PHE A 45 -2.69 12.93 -2.76
N GLN A 46 -1.68 13.41 -2.05
CA GLN A 46 -1.14 14.75 -2.25
C GLN A 46 -0.49 14.91 -3.61
N GLN A 47 0.20 13.91 -4.10
CA GLN A 47 0.82 13.91 -5.44
C GLN A 47 -0.22 13.82 -6.55
N ASP A 48 -1.26 13.01 -6.37
CA ASP A 48 -2.34 12.86 -7.34
C ASP A 48 -3.19 14.13 -7.47
N GLY A 49 -3.48 14.80 -6.37
CA GLY A 49 -4.18 16.09 -6.34
C GLY A 49 -5.68 16.04 -6.56
N THR A 50 -6.30 14.87 -6.77
CA THR A 50 -7.74 14.74 -6.97
C THR A 50 -8.51 15.08 -5.71
N TYR A 51 -8.01 14.67 -4.56
CA TYR A 51 -8.60 14.94 -3.25
C TYR A 51 -7.62 15.71 -2.37
N ARG A 52 -8.15 16.64 -1.58
CA ARG A 52 -7.39 17.34 -0.55
C ARG A 52 -7.41 16.50 0.73
N ILE A 53 -6.28 16.38 1.38
CA ILE A 53 -6.19 15.74 2.70
C ILE A 53 -6.69 16.71 3.76
N ALA A 54 -7.60 16.24 4.60
CA ALA A 54 -8.19 17.03 5.69
C ALA A 54 -8.33 16.15 6.95
N SER A 55 -8.60 16.81 8.07
CA SER A 55 -8.94 16.12 9.32
C SER A 55 -10.34 15.48 9.22
N GLU A 56 -10.61 14.52 10.08
CA GLU A 56 -11.89 13.77 10.05
C GLU A 56 -13.12 14.68 10.16
N ASP A 57 -13.04 15.74 10.95
CA ASP A 57 -14.13 16.69 11.17
C ASP A 57 -14.35 17.65 9.99
N GLN A 58 -13.36 17.82 9.12
CA GLN A 58 -13.43 18.71 7.96
C GLN A 58 -13.51 17.98 6.62
N ALA A 59 -13.31 16.69 6.62
CA ALA A 59 -13.33 15.90 5.39
C ALA A 59 -14.74 15.58 4.93
N ASP A 60 -14.92 15.45 3.62
CA ASP A 60 -16.17 14.98 3.01
C ASP A 60 -16.30 13.47 3.12
N ALA A 61 -15.18 12.76 3.15
CA ALA A 61 -15.11 11.32 3.30
C ALA A 61 -13.94 10.91 4.18
N ILE A 62 -14.09 9.77 4.84
CA ILE A 62 -13.05 9.16 5.67
C ILE A 62 -12.68 7.81 5.08
N LEU A 63 -11.41 7.63 4.80
CA LEU A 63 -10.87 6.36 4.34
C LEU A 63 -10.51 5.49 5.55
N LYS A 64 -11.30 4.46 5.80
CA LYS A 64 -11.01 3.44 6.80
C LYS A 64 -10.36 2.24 6.12
N ALA A 65 -9.16 1.90 6.54
CA ALA A 65 -8.41 0.81 5.92
C ALA A 65 -7.64 -0.01 6.94
N GLU A 66 -7.34 -1.24 6.55
CA GLU A 66 -6.66 -2.21 7.39
C GLU A 66 -5.69 -3.03 6.55
N ILE A 67 -4.46 -3.15 7.02
CA ILE A 67 -3.45 -4.02 6.41
C ILE A 67 -3.73 -5.44 6.91
N VAL A 68 -4.16 -6.30 6.02
CA VAL A 68 -4.62 -7.64 6.39
C VAL A 68 -3.59 -8.72 6.13
N SER A 69 -2.66 -8.51 5.22
CA SER A 69 -1.58 -9.46 4.98
C SER A 69 -0.34 -8.82 4.40
N VAL A 70 0.79 -9.37 4.79
CA VAL A 70 2.09 -9.17 4.16
C VAL A 70 2.72 -10.54 4.02
N GLY A 71 3.03 -10.94 2.81
CA GLY A 71 3.60 -12.23 2.54
C GLY A 71 4.70 -12.18 1.51
N ARG A 72 5.61 -13.11 1.58
CA ARG A 72 6.64 -13.31 0.58
C ARG A 72 6.49 -14.68 -0.06
N SER A 73 6.82 -14.76 -1.33
CA SER A 73 6.86 -15.99 -2.08
C SER A 73 8.11 -16.04 -2.96
N PRO A 74 8.73 -17.21 -3.16
CA PRO A 74 9.84 -17.33 -4.08
C PRO A 74 9.38 -17.02 -5.51
N ALA A 75 10.05 -16.07 -6.18
CA ALA A 75 9.76 -15.77 -7.58
C ALA A 75 10.53 -16.68 -8.52
N ARG A 76 11.77 -17.01 -8.17
CA ARG A 76 12.62 -17.96 -8.90
C ARG A 76 13.53 -18.67 -7.94
N SER A 77 13.60 -20.00 -8.04
CA SER A 77 14.67 -20.79 -7.45
C SER A 77 15.67 -21.12 -8.56
N ALA A 78 16.89 -20.60 -8.47
CA ALA A 78 17.94 -21.04 -9.36
C ALA A 78 18.38 -22.45 -8.95
N ARG A 79 18.01 -23.45 -9.74
CA ARG A 79 18.50 -24.80 -9.56
C ARG A 79 19.98 -24.86 -9.94
N GLY A 80 20.82 -25.24 -9.01
CA GLY A 80 22.12 -25.78 -9.33
C GLY A 80 23.33 -24.87 -9.14
N ASN A 81 23.23 -23.70 -8.57
CA ASN A 81 24.41 -22.89 -8.28
C ASN A 81 24.37 -22.32 -6.86
N VAL A 82 25.37 -22.67 -6.06
CA VAL A 82 25.49 -22.30 -4.63
C VAL A 82 25.68 -20.78 -4.41
N LEU A 83 25.88 -20.04 -5.48
CA LEU A 83 26.09 -18.58 -5.47
C LEU A 83 24.88 -17.80 -6.02
N SER A 84 23.73 -18.44 -6.22
CA SER A 84 22.60 -17.81 -6.84
C SER A 84 21.81 -16.92 -5.88
N THR A 85 21.63 -15.69 -6.28
CA THR A 85 20.68 -14.75 -5.68
C THR A 85 19.27 -15.32 -5.80
N THR A 86 18.57 -15.45 -4.67
CA THR A 86 17.18 -15.88 -4.67
C THR A 86 16.27 -14.66 -4.75
N GLU A 87 15.37 -14.66 -5.73
CA GLU A 87 14.38 -13.62 -5.89
C GLU A 87 13.11 -13.97 -5.12
N PHE A 88 12.60 -13.01 -4.36
CA PHE A 88 11.34 -13.12 -3.65
C PHE A 88 10.38 -12.04 -4.11
N ASN A 89 9.10 -12.37 -4.13
CA ASN A 89 8.01 -11.39 -4.27
C ASN A 89 7.45 -11.08 -2.89
N LEU A 90 7.34 -9.80 -2.59
CA LEU A 90 6.65 -9.29 -1.41
C LEU A 90 5.30 -8.75 -1.84
N THR A 91 4.22 -9.25 -1.24
CA THR A 91 2.86 -8.82 -1.51
C THR A 91 2.23 -8.28 -0.23
N MET A 92 1.65 -7.10 -0.33
CA MET A 92 0.94 -6.43 0.76
C MET A 92 -0.51 -6.22 0.35
N VAL A 93 -1.46 -6.56 1.23
CA VAL A 93 -2.89 -6.42 0.95
C VAL A 93 -3.54 -5.54 2.00
N VAL A 94 -4.34 -4.59 1.54
CA VAL A 94 -5.12 -3.67 2.36
C VAL A 94 -6.58 -3.76 1.95
N ASN A 95 -7.45 -3.93 2.95
CA ASN A 95 -8.88 -3.76 2.79
C ASN A 95 -9.27 -2.34 3.18
N TYR A 96 -10.17 -1.72 2.44
CA TYR A 96 -10.59 -0.36 2.71
C TYR A 96 -12.08 -0.15 2.47
N LYS A 97 -12.60 0.89 3.10
CA LYS A 97 -13.94 1.42 2.86
C LYS A 97 -13.92 2.94 3.03
N LEU A 98 -14.82 3.60 2.32
CA LEU A 98 -15.04 5.03 2.49
C LEU A 98 -16.32 5.26 3.28
N LEU A 99 -16.26 6.17 4.23
CA LEU A 99 -17.40 6.64 5.00
C LEU A 99 -17.63 8.12 4.72
N GLY A 100 -18.90 8.52 4.59
CA GLY A 100 -19.29 9.92 4.50
C GLY A 100 -19.28 10.61 5.87
N ARG A 101 -19.59 11.91 5.90
CA ARG A 101 -19.70 12.69 7.14
C ARG A 101 -20.72 12.16 8.12
N ASP A 102 -21.77 11.53 7.61
CA ASP A 102 -22.83 10.89 8.38
C ASP A 102 -22.46 9.49 8.90
N GLY A 103 -21.26 9.01 8.62
CA GLY A 103 -20.79 7.68 8.98
C GLY A 103 -21.31 6.57 8.07
N LYS A 104 -22.07 6.90 7.02
CA LYS A 104 -22.59 5.91 6.08
C LYS A 104 -21.54 5.57 5.01
N PRO A 105 -21.49 4.29 4.58
CA PRO A 105 -20.57 3.89 3.52
C PRO A 105 -20.82 4.65 2.21
N ILE A 106 -19.73 5.07 1.57
CA ILE A 106 -19.74 5.58 0.20
C ILE A 106 -19.20 4.50 -0.72
N GLY A 107 -20.04 4.00 -1.61
CA GLY A 107 -19.65 2.90 -2.50
C GLY A 107 -19.48 1.59 -1.74
N SER A 108 -18.85 0.62 -2.41
CA SER A 108 -18.57 -0.70 -1.86
C SER A 108 -17.19 -0.76 -1.22
N PRO A 109 -17.00 -1.57 -0.17
CA PRO A 109 -15.66 -1.86 0.33
C PRO A 109 -14.80 -2.48 -0.77
N GLY A 110 -13.52 -2.20 -0.73
CA GLY A 110 -12.57 -2.69 -1.70
C GLY A 110 -11.32 -3.27 -1.06
N ALA A 111 -10.49 -3.87 -1.90
CA ALA A 111 -9.19 -4.37 -1.52
C ALA A 111 -8.17 -3.96 -2.58
N VAL A 112 -6.97 -3.62 -2.13
CA VAL A 112 -5.84 -3.33 -3.01
C VAL A 112 -4.63 -4.10 -2.55
N SER A 113 -3.75 -4.41 -3.49
CA SER A 113 -2.47 -5.04 -3.20
C SER A 113 -1.33 -4.25 -3.85
N GLY A 114 -0.17 -4.34 -3.22
CA GLY A 114 1.09 -3.87 -3.79
C GLY A 114 2.10 -4.99 -3.77
N ASN A 115 2.87 -5.10 -4.84
CA ASN A 115 3.88 -6.12 -5.00
C ASN A 115 5.22 -5.47 -5.30
N THR A 116 6.28 -6.09 -4.82
CA THR A 116 7.64 -5.76 -5.24
C THR A 116 8.50 -7.00 -5.19
N SER A 117 9.54 -7.02 -6.00
CA SER A 117 10.54 -8.08 -5.95
C SER A 117 11.75 -7.60 -5.17
N PHE A 118 12.37 -8.51 -4.44
CA PHE A 118 13.65 -8.26 -3.80
C PHE A 118 14.56 -9.47 -3.92
N PHE A 119 15.85 -9.21 -3.90
CA PHE A 119 16.87 -10.24 -4.03
C PHE A 119 17.59 -10.43 -2.70
N VAL A 120 17.69 -11.68 -2.26
CA VAL A 120 18.50 -12.05 -1.10
C VAL A 120 19.81 -12.62 -1.62
N GLY A 121 20.88 -11.88 -1.43
CA GLY A 121 22.22 -12.37 -1.75
C GLY A 121 22.62 -13.46 -0.78
N ASN A 122 23.04 -14.61 -1.30
CA ASN A 122 23.71 -15.64 -0.52
C ASN A 122 25.13 -15.20 -0.17
N THR A 123 25.28 -14.10 0.50
CA THR A 123 26.53 -13.83 1.20
C THR A 123 26.50 -14.67 2.46
N ARG A 124 27.01 -15.88 2.32
CA ARG A 124 27.30 -16.74 3.43
C ARG A 124 28.46 -16.15 4.23
N GLN A 125 28.26 -14.99 4.80
CA GLN A 125 29.03 -14.60 5.95
C GLN A 125 28.44 -15.41 7.10
N VAL A 126 29.06 -16.53 7.36
CA VAL A 126 28.91 -17.24 8.61
C VAL A 126 29.48 -16.33 9.68
N LEU A 127 28.70 -15.35 10.09
CA LEU A 127 28.92 -14.72 11.37
C LEU A 127 28.61 -15.77 12.43
N ALA A 128 29.51 -15.95 13.35
CA ALA A 128 29.44 -16.93 14.42
C ALA A 128 28.28 -16.77 15.40
N SER A 129 27.26 -16.03 15.06
CA SER A 129 26.13 -15.68 15.93
C SER A 129 24.76 -16.19 15.44
N GLY A 130 24.72 -17.10 14.48
CA GLY A 130 23.51 -17.89 14.20
C GLY A 130 22.22 -17.12 13.82
N GLU A 131 22.29 -15.83 13.61
CA GLU A 131 21.14 -15.02 13.25
C GLU A 131 20.99 -14.93 11.74
N SER A 132 19.90 -15.47 11.23
CA SER A 132 19.46 -15.33 9.84
C SER A 132 18.90 -13.92 9.59
N SER A 133 19.72 -12.90 9.78
CA SER A 133 19.30 -11.51 9.72
C SER A 133 19.10 -10.94 8.30
N ASP A 134 19.67 -11.61 7.29
CA ASP A 134 19.77 -10.99 5.96
C ASP A 134 18.43 -10.93 5.22
N VAL A 135 17.60 -11.96 5.33
CA VAL A 135 16.29 -12.00 4.67
C VAL A 135 15.34 -10.93 5.23
N SER A 136 15.37 -10.74 6.55
CA SER A 136 14.50 -9.75 7.19
C SER A 136 14.91 -8.31 6.88
N THR A 137 16.19 -8.04 6.67
CA THR A 137 16.69 -6.71 6.29
C THR A 137 16.30 -6.36 4.86
N ASP A 138 16.50 -7.28 3.92
CA ASP A 138 16.14 -7.07 2.52
C ASP A 138 14.62 -6.94 2.35
N GLU A 139 13.84 -7.73 3.09
CA GLU A 139 12.38 -7.62 3.13
C GLU A 139 11.93 -6.24 3.67
N ARG A 140 12.56 -5.75 4.72
CA ARG A 140 12.25 -4.42 5.27
C ARG A 140 12.55 -3.29 4.29
N GLN A 141 13.59 -3.42 3.49
CA GLN A 141 13.92 -2.46 2.44
C GLN A 141 12.93 -2.51 1.27
N ALA A 142 12.33 -3.68 1.03
CA ALA A 142 11.32 -3.86 -0.01
C ALA A 142 9.93 -3.34 0.39
N MET A 143 9.61 -3.27 1.68
CA MET A 143 8.29 -2.85 2.17
C MET A 143 7.86 -1.47 1.70
N PRO A 144 8.72 -0.42 1.71
CA PRO A 144 8.34 0.89 1.17
C PRO A 144 7.92 0.84 -0.30
N LEU A 145 8.56 0.02 -1.11
CA LEU A 145 8.23 -0.13 -2.53
C LEU A 145 6.88 -0.81 -2.73
N ALA A 146 6.58 -1.83 -1.95
CA ALA A 146 5.27 -2.48 -1.98
C ALA A 146 4.17 -1.51 -1.51
N ALA A 147 4.44 -0.71 -0.49
CA ALA A 147 3.53 0.32 0.00
C ALA A 147 3.28 1.40 -1.04
N GLU A 148 4.29 1.82 -1.80
CA GLU A 148 4.14 2.79 -2.89
C GLU A 148 3.25 2.26 -4.00
N GLU A 149 3.46 1.03 -4.43
CA GLU A 149 2.62 0.42 -5.46
C GLU A 149 1.17 0.28 -5.00
N LEU A 150 0.97 -0.23 -3.78
CA LEU A 150 -0.35 -0.33 -3.15
C LEU A 150 -1.04 1.04 -3.10
N SER A 151 -0.32 2.07 -2.71
CA SER A 151 -0.85 3.43 -2.60
C SER A 151 -1.28 3.98 -3.96
N ARG A 152 -0.50 3.73 -5.01
CA ARG A 152 -0.87 4.10 -6.38
C ARG A 152 -2.15 3.41 -6.82
N HIS A 153 -2.28 2.11 -6.56
CA HIS A 153 -3.49 1.35 -6.88
C HIS A 153 -4.71 1.87 -6.11
N LEU A 154 -4.56 2.13 -4.81
CA LEU A 154 -5.65 2.64 -3.99
C LEU A 154 -6.12 4.01 -4.46
N VAL A 155 -5.20 4.94 -4.67
CA VAL A 155 -5.54 6.29 -5.13
C VAL A 155 -6.14 6.26 -6.52
N SER A 156 -5.62 5.44 -7.43
CA SER A 156 -6.21 5.23 -8.75
C SER A 156 -7.65 4.75 -8.69
N GLN A 157 -7.93 3.77 -7.85
CA GLN A 157 -9.31 3.25 -7.69
C GLN A 157 -10.27 4.33 -7.20
N LEU A 158 -9.81 5.20 -6.29
CA LEU A 158 -10.64 6.27 -5.74
C LEU A 158 -10.74 7.49 -6.65
N SER A 159 -9.73 7.72 -7.47
CA SER A 159 -9.67 8.90 -8.37
C SER A 159 -10.26 8.62 -9.74
N GLU A 160 -10.10 7.43 -10.25
CA GLU A 160 -10.42 7.06 -11.64
C GLU A 160 -11.41 5.90 -11.75
N GLY A 161 -11.65 5.19 -10.64
CA GLY A 161 -12.57 4.04 -10.62
C GLY A 161 -11.98 2.73 -11.16
N TRP A 162 -10.67 2.63 -11.24
CA TRP A 162 -9.97 1.43 -11.73
C TRP A 162 -9.54 0.48 -10.63
#